data_f29820913ef3a359b56703d3e3dcde07
#
_entry.id   f29820913ef3a359b56703d3e3dcde07
#
_cell.length_a   1.000
_cell.length_b   1.000
_cell.length_c   1.000
_cell.angle_alpha   90.00
_cell.angle_beta   90.00
_cell.angle_gamma   90.00
#
_symmetry.space_group_name_H-M   'P 1'
#
loop_
_entity.id
_entity.type
_entity.pdbx_description
1 polymer ?
#
loop_
_entity_poly.entity_id
_entity_poly.type
_entity_poly.pdbx_seq_one_letter_code
_entity_poly.pdbx_strand_id
1 'polypeptide(L)'
;METKKNILIVEDDLKLNNGIRLALKGQEYHCLQCDSLQAGRTAVNKEKIDLILLDINLPDGNGLDWLVEIRQKSQVPVILISANNMEMDIVTGLKLGANDYITKPFSLMVLRARIEVQLRETETENPETYQTEHYAFDFRKMDFRVDGTSVELSRTEQRLLRKLVENPGVVLSRETLTDEIWSGDSEYVEEHALTVVIKRLRGKLREAEHENAYIRTVYGIGYVWERQEKGKRA
;
A
#
# COMPACT_ATOMS: atom_id res chain seq x y z
N MET A 1 9.02 15.36 -16.37
CA MET A 1 8.84 14.03 -17.02
C MET A 1 8.57 13.07 -15.89
N GLU A 2 7.37 12.51 -15.83
CA GLU A 2 7.08 11.45 -14.84
C GLU A 2 7.95 10.25 -15.17
N THR A 3 8.67 9.78 -14.17
CA THR A 3 9.51 8.57 -14.29
C THR A 3 8.59 7.36 -14.34
N LYS A 4 8.72 6.54 -15.39
CA LYS A 4 7.95 5.30 -15.52
C LYS A 4 8.27 4.35 -14.36
N LYS A 5 7.24 3.65 -13.85
CA LYS A 5 7.42 2.61 -12.83
C LYS A 5 7.94 1.32 -13.49
N ASN A 6 8.98 0.73 -12.93
CA ASN A 6 9.57 -0.51 -13.42
C ASN A 6 8.85 -1.72 -12.81
N ILE A 7 8.17 -2.50 -13.65
CA ILE A 7 7.49 -3.73 -13.25
C ILE A 7 8.31 -4.93 -13.77
N LEU A 8 8.78 -5.75 -12.86
CA LEU A 8 9.44 -7.01 -13.19
C LEU A 8 8.38 -8.13 -13.30
N ILE A 9 8.34 -8.80 -14.43
CA ILE A 9 7.46 -9.94 -14.70
C ILE A 9 8.33 -11.19 -14.75
N VAL A 10 8.12 -12.15 -13.85
CA VAL A 10 8.83 -13.42 -13.78
C VAL A 10 7.83 -14.55 -13.98
N GLU A 11 7.77 -15.06 -15.20
CA GLU A 11 6.76 -16.00 -15.71
C GLU A 11 7.37 -16.76 -16.88
N ASP A 12 7.39 -18.08 -16.84
CA ASP A 12 7.99 -18.95 -17.86
C ASP A 12 7.06 -19.19 -19.07
N ASP A 13 5.74 -19.08 -18.89
CA ASP A 13 4.82 -19.06 -20.04
C ASP A 13 5.00 -17.75 -20.82
N LEU A 14 5.75 -17.83 -21.93
CA LEU A 14 6.02 -16.71 -22.81
C LEU A 14 4.76 -16.02 -23.36
N LYS A 15 3.67 -16.77 -23.55
CA LYS A 15 2.39 -16.19 -24.04
C LYS A 15 1.75 -15.33 -22.96
N LEU A 16 1.70 -15.85 -21.73
CA LEU A 16 1.17 -15.13 -20.58
C LEU A 16 2.05 -13.92 -20.25
N ASN A 17 3.37 -14.11 -20.19
CA ASN A 17 4.35 -13.07 -19.94
C ASN A 17 4.21 -11.91 -20.94
N ASN A 18 4.13 -12.21 -22.26
CA ASN A 18 3.88 -11.21 -23.30
C ASN A 18 2.47 -10.58 -23.20
N GLY A 19 1.45 -11.36 -22.85
CA GLY A 19 0.09 -10.88 -22.62
C GLY A 19 0.04 -9.83 -21.50
N ILE A 20 0.68 -10.10 -20.37
CA ILE A 20 0.81 -9.17 -19.24
C ILE A 20 1.51 -7.88 -19.69
N ARG A 21 2.67 -7.98 -20.35
CA ARG A 21 3.39 -6.80 -20.85
C ARG A 21 2.54 -5.96 -21.80
N LEU A 22 1.79 -6.58 -22.70
CA LEU A 22 0.91 -5.87 -23.64
C LEU A 22 -0.24 -5.17 -22.92
N ALA A 23 -0.85 -5.81 -21.90
CA ALA A 23 -1.92 -5.22 -21.10
C ALA A 23 -1.44 -4.02 -20.27
N LEU A 24 -0.15 -4.01 -19.89
CA LEU A 24 0.49 -2.92 -19.15
C LEU A 24 1.14 -1.87 -20.06
N LYS A 25 1.09 -2.06 -21.39
CA LYS A 25 1.67 -1.12 -22.33
C LYS A 25 0.98 0.23 -22.26
N GLY A 26 1.72 1.28 -21.90
CA GLY A 26 1.26 2.65 -21.76
C GLY A 26 2.42 3.60 -21.46
N GLN A 27 2.10 4.84 -21.09
CA GLN A 27 3.12 5.82 -20.73
C GLN A 27 3.66 5.65 -19.29
N GLU A 28 2.96 4.88 -18.43
CA GLU A 28 3.20 4.82 -16.99
C GLU A 28 4.17 3.71 -16.56
N TYR A 29 4.26 2.59 -17.32
CA TYR A 29 5.01 1.40 -16.91
C TYR A 29 6.13 1.05 -17.89
N HIS A 30 7.25 0.59 -17.34
CA HIS A 30 8.32 -0.09 -18.04
C HIS A 30 8.39 -1.53 -17.54
N CYS A 31 8.11 -2.51 -18.41
CA CYS A 31 8.06 -3.93 -18.05
C CYS A 31 9.36 -4.63 -18.40
N LEU A 32 10.01 -5.21 -17.39
CA LEU A 32 11.14 -6.13 -17.55
C LEU A 32 10.59 -7.56 -17.51
N GLN A 33 10.87 -8.35 -18.53
CA GLN A 33 10.39 -9.73 -18.67
C GLN A 33 11.50 -10.72 -18.38
N CYS A 34 11.24 -11.66 -17.48
CA CYS A 34 12.10 -12.80 -17.15
C CYS A 34 11.29 -14.08 -17.21
N ASP A 35 11.93 -15.17 -17.63
CA ASP A 35 11.35 -16.50 -17.76
C ASP A 35 11.83 -17.47 -16.67
N SER A 36 12.63 -16.99 -15.73
CA SER A 36 13.26 -17.79 -14.69
C SER A 36 13.61 -16.96 -13.45
N LEU A 37 13.77 -17.60 -12.29
CA LEU A 37 14.23 -16.97 -11.05
C LEU A 37 15.62 -16.37 -11.22
N GLN A 38 16.52 -17.06 -11.92
CA GLN A 38 17.88 -16.60 -12.17
C GLN A 38 17.90 -15.28 -12.94
N ALA A 39 17.07 -15.16 -13.97
CA ALA A 39 16.93 -13.92 -14.73
C ALA A 39 16.32 -12.79 -13.86
N GLY A 40 15.29 -13.13 -13.06
CA GLY A 40 14.67 -12.20 -12.11
C GLY A 40 15.66 -11.68 -11.07
N ARG A 41 16.45 -12.55 -10.43
CA ARG A 41 17.53 -12.15 -9.50
C ARG A 41 18.55 -11.21 -10.14
N THR A 42 18.85 -11.45 -11.41
CA THR A 42 19.78 -10.58 -12.15
C THR A 42 19.17 -9.21 -12.40
N ALA A 43 17.89 -9.15 -12.73
CA ALA A 43 17.16 -7.90 -13.00
C ALA A 43 17.07 -7.01 -11.74
N VAL A 44 16.69 -7.56 -10.58
CA VAL A 44 16.59 -6.79 -9.33
C VAL A 44 17.91 -6.24 -8.82
N ASN A 45 19.04 -6.84 -9.23
CA ASN A 45 20.38 -6.34 -8.88
C ASN A 45 20.87 -5.23 -9.81
N LYS A 46 20.29 -5.11 -11.02
CA LYS A 46 20.74 -4.14 -12.04
C LYS A 46 19.85 -2.90 -12.11
N GLU A 47 18.58 -3.04 -11.81
CA GLU A 47 17.60 -1.99 -12.00
C GLU A 47 16.75 -1.79 -10.75
N LYS A 48 16.32 -0.56 -10.52
CA LYS A 48 15.32 -0.26 -9.49
C LYS A 48 13.99 -0.83 -9.95
N ILE A 49 13.43 -1.75 -9.18
CA ILE A 49 12.12 -2.36 -9.43
C ILE A 49 11.11 -1.74 -8.47
N ASP A 50 9.96 -1.33 -9.00
CA ASP A 50 8.86 -0.73 -8.24
C ASP A 50 7.77 -1.76 -7.89
N LEU A 51 7.66 -2.88 -8.67
CA LEU A 51 6.75 -3.99 -8.39
C LEU A 51 7.23 -5.28 -9.08
N ILE A 52 7.03 -6.42 -8.43
CA ILE A 52 7.33 -7.75 -8.99
C ILE A 52 6.03 -8.55 -9.17
N LEU A 53 5.81 -9.05 -10.38
CA LEU A 53 4.87 -10.12 -10.66
C LEU A 53 5.65 -11.42 -10.70
N LEU A 54 5.34 -12.36 -9.81
CA LEU A 54 6.14 -13.55 -9.59
C LEU A 54 5.30 -14.81 -9.70
N ASP A 55 5.57 -15.64 -10.71
CA ASP A 55 5.02 -16.99 -10.72
C ASP A 55 5.68 -17.84 -9.61
N ILE A 56 4.85 -18.64 -8.95
CA ILE A 56 5.29 -19.57 -7.92
C ILE A 56 6.04 -20.75 -8.56
N ASN A 57 5.56 -21.25 -9.70
CA ASN A 57 6.08 -22.45 -10.33
C ASN A 57 6.96 -22.08 -11.54
N LEU A 58 8.25 -21.96 -11.32
CA LEU A 58 9.23 -21.66 -12.36
C LEU A 58 10.13 -22.86 -12.63
N PRO A 59 10.72 -23.01 -13.82
CA PRO A 59 11.50 -24.18 -14.21
C PRO A 59 12.78 -24.35 -13.37
N ASP A 60 13.29 -23.26 -12.80
CA ASP A 60 14.53 -23.23 -12.03
C ASP A 60 14.30 -23.07 -10.51
N GLY A 61 13.06 -23.22 -10.02
CA GLY A 61 12.77 -23.22 -8.58
C GLY A 61 11.39 -22.71 -8.18
N ASN A 62 11.21 -22.54 -6.88
CA ASN A 62 9.93 -22.07 -6.30
C ASN A 62 9.98 -20.56 -6.04
N GLY A 63 8.98 -19.83 -6.56
CA GLY A 63 8.85 -18.39 -6.36
C GLY A 63 8.66 -17.98 -4.90
N LEU A 64 8.07 -18.84 -4.06
CA LEU A 64 7.91 -18.56 -2.63
C LEU A 64 9.25 -18.49 -1.91
N ASP A 65 10.20 -19.36 -2.28
CA ASP A 65 11.54 -19.33 -1.69
C ASP A 65 12.24 -18.01 -2.05
N TRP A 66 12.09 -17.57 -3.29
CA TRP A 66 12.65 -16.30 -3.69
C TRP A 66 11.92 -15.10 -3.06
N LEU A 67 10.63 -15.18 -2.83
CA LEU A 67 9.90 -14.16 -2.06
C LEU A 67 10.52 -13.96 -0.67
N VAL A 68 10.83 -15.05 0.04
CA VAL A 68 11.48 -14.98 1.36
C VAL A 68 12.85 -14.29 1.26
N GLU A 69 13.66 -14.61 0.24
CA GLU A 69 14.95 -13.92 0.00
C GLU A 69 14.75 -12.41 -0.28
N ILE A 70 13.74 -12.06 -1.10
CA ILE A 70 13.40 -10.64 -1.40
C ILE A 70 13.07 -9.90 -0.10
N ARG A 71 12.24 -10.48 0.76
CA ARG A 71 11.79 -9.84 2.01
C ARG A 71 12.91 -9.59 3.02
N GLN A 72 14.00 -10.35 2.96
CA GLN A 72 15.19 -10.09 3.79
C GLN A 72 15.92 -8.78 3.40
N LYS A 73 15.70 -8.26 2.18
CA LYS A 73 16.47 -7.15 1.61
C LYS A 73 15.61 -5.98 1.15
N SER A 74 14.33 -6.20 0.88
CA SER A 74 13.47 -5.23 0.20
C SER A 74 12.00 -5.39 0.58
N GLN A 75 11.29 -4.25 0.63
CA GLN A 75 9.84 -4.18 0.78
C GLN A 75 9.13 -3.92 -0.56
N VAL A 76 9.81 -4.13 -1.68
CA VAL A 76 9.19 -3.98 -3.01
C VAL A 76 7.90 -4.78 -3.09
N PRO A 77 6.78 -4.22 -3.58
CA PRO A 77 5.54 -4.94 -3.73
C PRO A 77 5.72 -6.19 -4.61
N VAL A 78 5.21 -7.33 -4.14
CA VAL A 78 5.21 -8.60 -4.87
C VAL A 78 3.78 -9.11 -4.97
N ILE A 79 3.32 -9.31 -6.20
CA ILE A 79 2.06 -10.01 -6.50
C ILE A 79 2.43 -11.42 -6.98
N LEU A 80 1.99 -12.43 -6.23
CA LEU A 80 2.18 -13.82 -6.62
C LEU A 80 1.17 -14.23 -7.70
N ILE A 81 1.64 -14.98 -8.68
CA ILE A 81 0.82 -15.59 -9.72
C ILE A 81 0.93 -17.11 -9.56
N SER A 82 -0.19 -17.84 -9.56
CA SER A 82 -0.16 -19.29 -9.37
C SER A 82 -1.30 -20.01 -10.09
N ALA A 83 -1.04 -21.22 -10.57
CA ALA A 83 -2.08 -22.14 -11.01
C ALA A 83 -2.85 -22.77 -9.83
N ASN A 84 -2.31 -22.66 -8.61
CA ASN A 84 -2.89 -23.27 -7.43
C ASN A 84 -3.91 -22.33 -6.77
N ASN A 85 -5.13 -22.80 -6.58
CA ASN A 85 -6.25 -22.04 -6.02
C ASN A 85 -6.64 -22.51 -4.60
N MET A 86 -5.83 -23.36 -3.98
CA MET A 86 -6.07 -23.80 -2.61
C MET A 86 -5.92 -22.63 -1.65
N GLU A 87 -6.89 -22.47 -0.77
CA GLU A 87 -6.90 -21.39 0.24
C GLU A 87 -5.62 -21.37 1.09
N MET A 88 -5.11 -22.56 1.44
CA MET A 88 -3.86 -22.73 2.19
C MET A 88 -2.64 -22.14 1.48
N ASP A 89 -2.56 -22.23 0.16
CA ASP A 89 -1.43 -21.70 -0.62
C ASP A 89 -1.49 -20.17 -0.73
N ILE A 90 -2.70 -19.63 -0.87
CA ILE A 90 -2.94 -18.17 -0.85
C ILE A 90 -2.51 -17.60 0.51
N VAL A 91 -2.99 -18.20 1.61
CA VAL A 91 -2.65 -17.78 2.97
C VAL A 91 -1.14 -17.89 3.22
N THR A 92 -0.49 -18.96 2.74
CA THR A 92 0.96 -19.14 2.87
C THR A 92 1.73 -18.07 2.14
N GLY A 93 1.40 -17.78 0.88
CA GLY A 93 2.06 -16.73 0.10
C GLY A 93 1.95 -15.34 0.76
N LEU A 94 0.75 -15.00 1.25
CA LEU A 94 0.53 -13.72 1.95
C LEU A 94 1.28 -13.66 3.28
N LYS A 95 1.33 -14.75 4.07
CA LYS A 95 2.12 -14.83 5.32
C LYS A 95 3.62 -14.73 5.10
N LEU A 96 4.13 -15.20 3.96
CA LEU A 96 5.53 -15.05 3.58
C LEU A 96 5.87 -13.63 3.11
N GLY A 97 4.88 -12.73 3.06
CA GLY A 97 5.07 -11.31 2.79
C GLY A 97 4.74 -10.88 1.36
N ALA A 98 4.00 -11.69 0.59
CA ALA A 98 3.41 -11.19 -0.66
C ALA A 98 2.38 -10.09 -0.35
N ASN A 99 2.32 -9.07 -1.21
CA ASN A 99 1.36 -7.98 -1.09
C ASN A 99 -0.01 -8.37 -1.66
N ASP A 100 -0.02 -9.29 -2.64
CA ASP A 100 -1.25 -9.81 -3.24
C ASP A 100 -0.98 -11.19 -3.87
N TYR A 101 -2.09 -11.87 -4.24
CA TYR A 101 -2.05 -13.20 -4.84
C TYR A 101 -3.14 -13.29 -5.92
N ILE A 102 -2.79 -13.82 -7.08
CA ILE A 102 -3.74 -14.02 -8.18
C ILE A 102 -3.64 -15.43 -8.74
N THR A 103 -4.79 -16.09 -8.92
CA THR A 103 -4.85 -17.46 -9.44
C THR A 103 -5.08 -17.49 -10.94
N LYS A 104 -4.35 -18.35 -11.65
CA LYS A 104 -4.59 -18.65 -13.08
C LYS A 104 -5.82 -19.57 -13.25
N PRO A 105 -6.69 -19.32 -14.23
CA PRO A 105 -6.70 -18.21 -15.20
C PRO A 105 -7.25 -16.92 -14.60
N PHE A 106 -6.70 -15.77 -14.96
CA PHE A 106 -7.14 -14.46 -14.48
C PHE A 106 -7.38 -13.46 -15.62
N SER A 107 -8.16 -12.44 -15.33
CA SER A 107 -8.34 -11.31 -16.24
C SER A 107 -7.16 -10.34 -16.15
N LEU A 108 -6.59 -9.98 -17.31
CA LEU A 108 -5.53 -8.97 -17.39
C LEU A 108 -5.99 -7.59 -16.88
N MET A 109 -7.29 -7.26 -16.99
CA MET A 109 -7.85 -6.04 -16.40
C MET A 109 -7.85 -6.10 -14.87
N VAL A 110 -8.13 -7.25 -14.26
CA VAL A 110 -8.08 -7.45 -12.82
C VAL A 110 -6.62 -7.35 -12.34
N LEU A 111 -5.68 -8.00 -13.05
CA LEU A 111 -4.25 -7.87 -12.73
C LEU A 111 -3.79 -6.41 -12.78
N ARG A 112 -4.17 -5.67 -13.82
CA ARG A 112 -3.83 -4.25 -13.94
C ARG A 112 -4.36 -3.43 -12.75
N ALA A 113 -5.61 -3.61 -12.36
CA ALA A 113 -6.20 -2.93 -11.21
C ALA A 113 -5.44 -3.23 -9.90
N ARG A 114 -5.01 -4.49 -9.69
CA ARG A 114 -4.20 -4.89 -8.54
C ARG A 114 -2.81 -4.24 -8.54
N ILE A 115 -2.15 -4.18 -9.70
CA ILE A 115 -0.88 -3.48 -9.89
C ILE A 115 -1.03 -1.99 -9.55
N GLU A 116 -2.08 -1.34 -10.05
CA GLU A 116 -2.37 0.07 -9.77
C GLU A 116 -2.56 0.32 -8.27
N VAL A 117 -3.23 -0.57 -7.55
CA VAL A 117 -3.38 -0.48 -6.09
C VAL A 117 -2.02 -0.58 -5.41
N GLN A 118 -1.19 -1.58 -5.74
CA GLN A 118 0.12 -1.78 -5.11
C GLN A 118 1.10 -0.64 -5.42
N LEU A 119 1.07 -0.10 -6.64
CA LEU A 119 1.93 1.02 -7.03
C LEU A 119 1.48 2.36 -6.44
N ARG A 120 0.19 2.53 -6.16
CA ARG A 120 -0.31 3.71 -5.41
C ARG A 120 0.24 3.75 -4.00
N GLU A 121 0.37 2.61 -3.33
CA GLU A 121 0.94 2.53 -1.99
C GLU A 121 2.42 2.91 -1.96
N THR A 122 3.16 2.69 -3.07
CA THR A 122 4.57 3.12 -3.19
C THR A 122 4.74 4.61 -3.53
N GLU A 123 3.68 5.30 -3.93
CA GLU A 123 3.68 6.78 -4.11
C GLU A 123 3.43 7.54 -2.81
N THR A 124 3.11 6.86 -1.72
CA THR A 124 3.18 7.47 -0.39
C THR A 124 4.64 7.74 -0.09
N GLU A 125 5.00 9.00 -0.26
CA GLU A 125 6.18 9.65 0.30
C GLU A 125 6.53 9.02 1.65
N ASN A 126 7.82 8.75 1.87
CA ASN A 126 8.44 8.34 3.12
C ASN A 126 7.42 8.17 4.27
N PRO A 127 7.14 6.94 4.79
CA PRO A 127 6.09 6.72 5.81
C PRO A 127 6.26 7.59 7.07
N GLU A 128 7.37 8.30 7.18
CA GLU A 128 7.67 9.24 8.24
C GLU A 128 7.17 10.66 7.99
N THR A 129 6.82 11.04 6.74
CA THR A 129 6.35 12.38 6.41
C THR A 129 5.07 12.33 5.56
N TYR A 130 4.17 13.27 5.77
CA TYR A 130 2.96 13.47 4.97
C TYR A 130 2.82 14.96 4.67
N GLN A 131 2.60 15.33 3.41
CA GLN A 131 2.50 16.73 3.00
C GLN A 131 1.39 16.95 1.98
N THR A 132 0.56 17.95 2.22
CA THR A 132 -0.46 18.46 1.32
C THR A 132 -0.41 20.00 1.31
N GLU A 133 -1.38 20.65 0.67
CA GLU A 133 -1.53 22.10 0.72
C GLU A 133 -1.73 22.62 2.17
N HIS A 134 -2.51 21.88 2.97
CA HIS A 134 -2.90 22.28 4.34
C HIS A 134 -2.08 21.60 5.42
N TYR A 135 -1.54 20.39 5.17
CA TYR A 135 -0.90 19.58 6.19
C TYR A 135 0.56 19.29 5.86
N ALA A 136 1.42 19.43 6.87
CA ALA A 136 2.78 18.96 6.86
C ALA A 136 3.05 18.19 8.16
N PHE A 137 3.17 16.86 8.09
CA PHE A 137 3.41 15.98 9.22
C PHE A 137 4.77 15.30 9.07
N ASP A 138 5.62 15.38 10.09
CA ASP A 138 6.86 14.63 10.22
C ASP A 138 6.74 13.77 11.48
N PHE A 139 6.41 12.50 11.30
CA PHE A 139 6.21 11.53 12.39
C PHE A 139 7.51 11.16 13.10
N ARG A 140 8.66 11.34 12.44
CA ARG A 140 9.97 11.09 13.04
C ARG A 140 10.37 12.21 13.98
N LYS A 141 10.18 13.46 13.53
CA LYS A 141 10.51 14.65 14.34
C LYS A 141 9.38 15.04 15.29
N MET A 142 8.22 14.38 15.22
CA MET A 142 7.00 14.76 15.93
C MET A 142 6.57 16.21 15.65
N ASP A 143 6.80 16.70 14.43
CA ASP A 143 6.39 18.03 13.97
C ASP A 143 5.15 17.91 13.12
N PHE A 144 4.04 18.46 13.61
CA PHE A 144 2.75 18.43 12.95
C PHE A 144 2.29 19.86 12.69
N ARG A 145 2.01 20.19 11.43
CA ARG A 145 1.59 21.53 11.02
C ARG A 145 0.30 21.48 10.22
N VAL A 146 -0.58 22.45 10.50
CA VAL A 146 -1.83 22.72 9.79
C VAL A 146 -1.76 24.16 9.31
N ASP A 147 -1.87 24.41 8.01
CA ASP A 147 -1.72 25.73 7.38
C ASP A 147 -0.47 26.48 7.88
N GLY A 148 0.65 25.75 7.96
CA GLY A 148 1.93 26.26 8.43
C GLY A 148 2.05 26.47 9.95
N THR A 149 0.95 26.33 10.71
CA THR A 149 0.94 26.48 12.18
C THR A 149 1.18 25.13 12.85
N SER A 150 2.12 25.09 13.83
CA SER A 150 2.38 23.86 14.60
C SER A 150 1.20 23.50 15.48
N VAL A 151 0.86 22.20 15.55
CA VAL A 151 -0.18 21.63 16.39
C VAL A 151 0.37 20.50 17.24
N GLU A 152 0.01 20.49 18.53
CA GLU A 152 0.41 19.43 19.44
C GLU A 152 -0.58 18.27 19.40
N LEU A 153 -0.08 17.07 19.10
CA LEU A 153 -0.86 15.82 19.11
C LEU A 153 -0.42 14.94 20.30
N SER A 154 -1.37 14.38 21.02
CA SER A 154 -1.10 13.33 22.01
C SER A 154 -0.59 12.06 21.31
N ARG A 155 0.05 11.14 22.04
CA ARG A 155 0.53 9.85 21.48
C ARG A 155 -0.58 9.06 20.78
N THR A 156 -1.76 9.05 21.35
CA THR A 156 -2.94 8.37 20.80
C THR A 156 -3.40 9.02 19.48
N GLU A 157 -3.44 10.36 19.43
CA GLU A 157 -3.78 11.10 18.20
C GLU A 157 -2.72 10.93 17.11
N GLN A 158 -1.44 10.87 17.48
CA GLN A 158 -0.34 10.64 16.54
C GLN A 158 -0.43 9.24 15.91
N ARG A 159 -0.66 8.18 16.72
CA ARG A 159 -0.84 6.81 16.23
C ARG A 159 -2.05 6.73 15.29
N LEU A 160 -3.17 7.33 15.69
CA LEU A 160 -4.38 7.39 14.86
C LEU A 160 -4.14 8.11 13.53
N LEU A 161 -3.55 9.30 13.58
CA LEU A 161 -3.23 10.09 12.38
C LEU A 161 -2.31 9.31 11.45
N ARG A 162 -1.23 8.73 11.99
CA ARG A 162 -0.28 7.94 11.24
C ARG A 162 -0.98 6.79 10.51
N LYS A 163 -1.78 5.99 11.24
CA LYS A 163 -2.51 4.87 10.65
C LYS A 163 -3.46 5.29 9.54
N LEU A 164 -4.14 6.42 9.71
CA LEU A 164 -5.05 6.96 8.71
C LEU A 164 -4.29 7.43 7.45
N VAL A 165 -3.22 8.22 7.60
CA VAL A 165 -2.48 8.76 6.46
C VAL A 165 -1.63 7.72 5.74
N GLU A 166 -1.23 6.63 6.42
CA GLU A 166 -0.56 5.47 5.81
C GLU A 166 -1.53 4.64 4.95
N ASN A 167 -2.86 4.77 5.15
CA ASN A 167 -3.88 4.01 4.44
C ASN A 167 -4.91 4.93 3.73
N PRO A 168 -4.50 5.84 2.84
CA PRO A 168 -5.38 6.81 2.23
C PRO A 168 -6.36 6.15 1.26
N GLY A 169 -7.65 6.46 1.40
CA GLY A 169 -8.74 5.88 0.61
C GLY A 169 -9.20 4.51 1.10
N VAL A 170 -8.54 3.91 2.09
CA VAL A 170 -8.93 2.63 2.69
C VAL A 170 -9.81 2.88 3.91
N VAL A 171 -10.97 2.21 3.98
CA VAL A 171 -11.83 2.24 5.16
C VAL A 171 -11.23 1.35 6.23
N LEU A 172 -10.73 1.94 7.32
CA LEU A 172 -10.22 1.22 8.47
C LEU A 172 -11.36 0.98 9.47
N SER A 173 -11.53 -0.27 9.89
CA SER A 173 -12.58 -0.63 10.86
C SER A 173 -12.31 -0.01 12.23
N ARG A 174 -13.38 0.15 13.03
CA ARG A 174 -13.24 0.64 14.40
C ARG A 174 -12.34 -0.25 15.24
N GLU A 175 -12.45 -1.57 15.09
CA GLU A 175 -11.63 -2.58 15.74
C GLU A 175 -10.15 -2.40 15.37
N THR A 176 -9.82 -2.36 14.07
CA THR A 176 -8.45 -2.14 13.58
C THR A 176 -7.82 -0.88 14.16
N LEU A 177 -8.58 0.23 14.21
CA LEU A 177 -8.09 1.49 14.75
C LEU A 177 -7.94 1.45 16.27
N THR A 178 -8.83 0.77 16.97
CA THR A 178 -8.77 0.61 18.42
C THR A 178 -7.54 -0.21 18.81
N ASP A 179 -7.30 -1.34 18.16
CA ASP A 179 -6.14 -2.20 18.40
C ASP A 179 -4.82 -1.46 18.17
N GLU A 180 -4.72 -0.70 17.08
CA GLU A 180 -3.52 0.08 16.76
C GLU A 180 -3.21 1.15 17.81
N ILE A 181 -4.24 1.86 18.25
CA ILE A 181 -4.09 3.02 19.13
C ILE A 181 -3.78 2.61 20.57
N TRP A 182 -4.38 1.50 21.05
CA TRP A 182 -4.25 1.01 22.43
C TRP A 182 -3.45 -0.28 22.55
N SER A 183 -2.73 -0.71 21.49
CA SER A 183 -1.85 -1.89 21.57
C SER A 183 -0.82 -1.70 22.72
N GLY A 184 -1.05 -2.39 23.83
CA GLY A 184 -0.17 -2.43 25.01
C GLY A 184 -0.63 -1.71 26.28
N ASP A 185 -1.72 -0.96 26.26
CA ASP A 185 -2.18 -0.18 27.42
C ASP A 185 -3.65 -0.39 27.78
N SER A 186 -4.00 -1.53 28.34
CA SER A 186 -5.25 -1.79 29.08
C SER A 186 -6.25 -2.79 28.50
N GLU A 187 -6.74 -3.65 29.39
CA GLU A 187 -7.73 -4.72 29.15
C GLU A 187 -9.16 -4.22 28.84
N TYR A 188 -9.43 -2.91 28.90
CA TYR A 188 -10.76 -2.35 28.63
C TYR A 188 -10.66 -0.94 28.01
N VAL A 189 -10.79 -0.87 26.70
CA VAL A 189 -11.03 0.41 26.00
C VAL A 189 -12.54 0.56 25.81
N GLU A 190 -13.13 1.62 26.37
CA GLU A 190 -14.55 1.93 26.14
C GLU A 190 -14.83 2.14 24.65
N GLU A 191 -15.91 1.57 24.14
CA GLU A 191 -16.33 1.61 22.73
C GLU A 191 -16.45 3.05 22.16
N HIS A 192 -16.62 4.03 23.04
CA HIS A 192 -16.69 5.46 22.70
C HIS A 192 -15.34 6.18 22.63
N ALA A 193 -14.27 5.59 23.16
CA ALA A 193 -12.96 6.25 23.25
C ALA A 193 -12.42 6.66 21.86
N LEU A 194 -12.52 5.80 20.85
CA LEU A 194 -12.12 6.09 19.48
C LEU A 194 -12.86 7.31 18.91
N THR A 195 -14.17 7.41 19.13
CA THR A 195 -14.99 8.54 18.64
C THR A 195 -14.52 9.87 19.23
N VAL A 196 -14.14 9.86 20.52
CA VAL A 196 -13.61 11.05 21.20
C VAL A 196 -12.25 11.45 20.61
N VAL A 197 -11.35 10.48 20.37
CA VAL A 197 -10.04 10.74 19.77
C VAL A 197 -10.18 11.29 18.35
N ILE A 198 -11.05 10.71 17.52
CA ILE A 198 -11.37 11.20 16.17
C ILE A 198 -11.87 12.64 16.23
N LYS A 199 -12.80 12.94 17.13
CA LYS A 199 -13.34 14.32 17.29
C LYS A 199 -12.25 15.32 17.66
N ARG A 200 -11.37 14.95 18.60
CA ARG A 200 -10.23 15.80 19.01
C ARG A 200 -9.24 16.00 17.88
N LEU A 201 -8.90 14.93 17.16
CA LEU A 201 -7.99 14.99 16.03
C LEU A 201 -8.53 15.91 14.92
N ARG A 202 -9.79 15.75 14.53
CA ARG A 202 -10.46 16.64 13.56
C ARG A 202 -10.40 18.11 13.97
N GLY A 203 -10.64 18.40 15.26
CA GLY A 203 -10.55 19.78 15.78
C GLY A 203 -9.13 20.35 15.67
N LYS A 204 -8.09 19.55 16.00
CA LYS A 204 -6.70 19.97 15.89
C LYS A 204 -6.24 20.13 14.44
N LEU A 205 -6.74 19.30 13.55
CA LEU A 205 -6.50 19.39 12.10
C LEU A 205 -7.33 20.50 11.42
N ARG A 206 -8.18 21.21 12.17
CA ARG A 206 -9.06 22.27 11.65
C ARG A 206 -9.92 21.85 10.48
N GLU A 207 -10.35 20.57 10.44
CA GLU A 207 -11.10 20.03 9.30
C GLU A 207 -12.40 20.78 8.98
N ALA A 208 -13.01 21.46 9.96
CA ALA A 208 -14.19 22.28 9.74
C ALA A 208 -13.91 23.58 8.96
N GLU A 209 -12.64 23.98 8.84
CA GLU A 209 -12.20 25.19 8.13
C GLU A 209 -11.81 24.88 6.67
N HIS A 210 -11.72 23.60 6.29
CA HIS A 210 -11.39 23.15 4.94
C HIS A 210 -12.66 22.74 4.17
N GLU A 211 -12.69 22.99 2.88
CA GLU A 211 -13.84 22.64 2.02
C GLU A 211 -14.14 21.13 2.02
N ASN A 212 -13.12 20.31 2.22
CA ASN A 212 -13.25 18.85 2.24
C ASN A 212 -12.58 18.26 3.48
N ALA A 213 -13.34 17.53 4.28
CA ALA A 213 -12.81 16.82 5.44
C ALA A 213 -11.93 15.65 4.99
N TYR A 214 -10.71 15.56 5.54
CA TYR A 214 -9.79 14.45 5.25
C TYR A 214 -10.17 13.17 6.00
N ILE A 215 -10.69 13.27 7.23
CA ILE A 215 -11.16 12.11 7.99
C ILE A 215 -12.67 11.96 7.77
N ARG A 216 -13.10 11.05 6.91
CA ARG A 216 -14.52 10.75 6.69
C ARG A 216 -14.98 9.57 7.55
N THR A 217 -16.18 9.69 8.12
CA THR A 217 -16.83 8.58 8.83
C THR A 217 -17.56 7.70 7.82
N VAL A 218 -17.32 6.40 7.89
CA VAL A 218 -18.11 5.39 7.19
C VAL A 218 -19.01 4.72 8.23
N TYR A 219 -20.28 5.10 8.23
CA TYR A 219 -21.24 4.69 9.26
C TYR A 219 -21.32 3.15 9.38
N GLY A 220 -21.29 2.67 10.61
CA GLY A 220 -21.34 1.23 10.92
C GLY A 220 -20.05 0.46 10.65
N ILE A 221 -19.01 1.07 10.02
CA ILE A 221 -17.76 0.40 9.65
C ILE A 221 -16.56 1.03 10.37
N GLY A 222 -16.27 2.32 10.11
CA GLY A 222 -15.07 2.94 10.64
C GLY A 222 -14.78 4.32 10.05
N TYR A 223 -13.50 4.55 9.75
CA TYR A 223 -13.03 5.85 9.26
C TYR A 223 -12.08 5.65 8.08
N VAL A 224 -12.02 6.67 7.20
CA VAL A 224 -11.13 6.71 6.05
C VAL A 224 -10.46 8.07 5.97
N TRP A 225 -9.17 8.08 5.57
CA TRP A 225 -8.46 9.28 5.17
C TRP A 225 -8.71 9.53 3.69
N GLU A 226 -9.44 10.59 3.35
CA GLU A 226 -9.76 10.92 1.96
C GLU A 226 -8.52 11.51 1.27
N ARG A 227 -8.29 11.06 0.03
CA ARG A 227 -7.31 11.71 -0.85
C ARG A 227 -7.96 12.96 -1.44
N GLN A 228 -7.33 14.09 -1.26
CA GLN A 228 -7.69 15.29 -2.02
C GLN A 228 -7.11 15.12 -3.43
N GLU A 229 -7.93 14.96 -4.45
CA GLU A 229 -7.48 15.06 -5.82
C GLU A 229 -6.93 16.48 -6.03
N LYS A 230 -5.68 16.60 -6.53
CA LYS A 230 -5.16 17.89 -6.99
C LYS A 230 -6.14 18.40 -8.03
N GLY A 231 -6.87 19.47 -7.68
CA GLY A 231 -7.95 20.00 -8.49
C GLY A 231 -7.52 20.18 -9.94
N LYS A 232 -8.29 19.58 -10.84
CA LYS A 232 -8.34 20.03 -12.24
C LYS A 232 -8.77 21.48 -12.21
N ARG A 233 -7.83 22.40 -12.29
CA ARG A 233 -8.19 23.78 -12.69
C ARG A 233 -8.74 23.69 -14.11
N ALA A 234 -10.03 24.02 -14.23
CA ALA A 234 -10.70 24.27 -15.48
C ALA A 234 -10.06 25.48 -16.20
#